data_65e8fbbb803c95fe349b85cc4c8e72ac
#
_entry.id   65e8fbbb803c95fe349b85cc4c8e72ac
#
_cell.length_a   1.000
_cell.length_b   1.000
_cell.length_c   1.000
_cell.angle_alpha   90.00
_cell.angle_beta   90.00
_cell.angle_gamma   90.00
#
_symmetry.space_group_name_H-M   'P 1'
#
loop_
_entity.id
_entity.type
_entity.pdbx_description
1 polymer ?
#
loop_
_entity_poly.entity_id
_entity_poly.type
_entity_poly.pdbx_seq_one_letter_code
_entity_poly.pdbx_strand_id
1 'polypeptide(L)'
;MKKLLFPILLVAASAVILKSCINVSAAQGPSFSDSNLGAQSVQQVLFFNPEIDPGIEEIRFPSYQTFFDGVTQEFSKSKNIVVNRVETPMLYDEVDVETLTEICKNNNFDLAVVPKIKYFKVGFGKYVLSNQVIVSLKMYNSNGELLRETSYDTYRKNKRILGSTENSIKIGTTGALNEIRKYIRKSK
;
A
#
# COMPACT_ATOMS: atom_id res chain seq x y z
N MET A 1 -11.14 69.36 23.82
CA MET A 1 -10.40 68.20 24.34
C MET A 1 -11.24 66.97 24.11
N LYS A 2 -11.01 66.25 23.01
CA LYS A 2 -11.81 65.08 22.60
C LYS A 2 -11.16 63.79 23.08
N LYS A 3 -11.88 63.00 23.90
CA LYS A 3 -11.44 61.67 24.34
C LYS A 3 -11.69 60.68 23.22
N LEU A 4 -10.64 60.10 22.67
CA LEU A 4 -10.74 58.99 21.71
C LEU A 4 -10.72 57.67 22.50
N LEU A 5 -11.86 56.99 22.56
CA LEU A 5 -12.00 55.63 23.05
C LEU A 5 -11.63 54.66 21.90
N PHE A 6 -10.58 53.91 22.10
CA PHE A 6 -10.22 52.78 21.21
C PHE A 6 -11.00 51.55 21.63
N PRO A 7 -11.78 50.92 20.73
CA PRO A 7 -12.34 49.61 21.06
C PRO A 7 -11.29 48.52 20.80
N ILE A 8 -11.01 47.75 21.84
CA ILE A 8 -10.19 46.53 21.73
C ILE A 8 -11.03 45.50 20.99
N LEU A 9 -10.61 45.22 19.75
CA LEU A 9 -11.17 44.15 18.95
C LEU A 9 -10.55 42.81 19.39
N LEU A 10 -11.31 42.05 20.17
CA LEU A 10 -10.92 40.70 20.59
C LEU A 10 -11.11 39.77 19.40
N VAL A 11 -9.99 39.50 18.69
CA VAL A 11 -9.95 38.47 17.65
C VAL A 11 -9.90 37.12 18.31
N ALA A 12 -11.06 36.48 18.45
CA ALA A 12 -11.13 35.07 18.80
C ALA A 12 -10.60 34.26 17.62
N ALA A 13 -9.36 33.78 17.73
CA ALA A 13 -8.80 32.80 16.80
C ALA A 13 -9.53 31.48 17.02
N SER A 14 -10.55 31.22 16.23
CA SER A 14 -11.16 29.91 16.10
C SER A 14 -10.16 28.98 15.42
N ALA A 15 -9.55 28.11 16.21
CA ALA A 15 -8.76 26.99 15.70
C ALA A 15 -9.70 26.05 14.93
N VAL A 16 -9.73 26.19 13.62
CA VAL A 16 -10.39 25.24 12.73
C VAL A 16 -9.49 24.01 12.67
N ILE A 17 -9.83 23.00 13.47
CA ILE A 17 -9.24 21.67 13.36
C ILE A 17 -9.74 21.11 12.03
N LEU A 18 -8.94 21.24 10.98
CA LEU A 18 -9.16 20.55 9.72
C LEU A 18 -8.96 19.05 9.96
N LYS A 19 -10.04 18.34 10.26
CA LYS A 19 -10.06 16.89 10.14
C LYS A 19 -9.83 16.56 8.68
N SER A 20 -8.63 16.15 8.34
CA SER A 20 -8.30 15.60 7.03
C SER A 20 -9.09 14.31 6.87
N CYS A 21 -10.18 14.35 6.11
CA CYS A 21 -10.89 13.14 5.71
C CYS A 21 -10.01 12.42 4.68
N ILE A 22 -9.32 11.38 5.13
CA ILE A 22 -8.63 10.46 4.24
C ILE A 22 -9.70 9.66 3.49
N ASN A 23 -9.84 9.90 2.18
CA ASN A 23 -10.73 9.12 1.35
C ASN A 23 -10.15 7.72 1.15
N VAL A 24 -10.68 6.76 1.91
CA VAL A 24 -10.43 5.34 1.70
C VAL A 24 -11.44 4.84 0.68
N SER A 25 -10.99 4.61 -0.55
CA SER A 25 -11.84 3.96 -1.56
C SER A 25 -11.87 2.46 -1.26
N ALA A 26 -12.92 2.02 -0.55
CA ALA A 26 -13.19 0.60 -0.39
C ALA A 26 -13.73 0.05 -1.71
N ALA A 27 -13.00 -0.86 -2.34
CA ALA A 27 -13.56 -1.69 -3.40
C ALA A 27 -14.56 -2.66 -2.75
N GLN A 28 -15.84 -2.29 -2.73
CA GLN A 28 -16.91 -3.15 -2.22
C GLN A 28 -17.09 -4.34 -3.16
N GLY A 29 -16.55 -5.50 -2.76
CA GLY A 29 -17.01 -6.79 -3.29
C GLY A 29 -18.42 -7.10 -2.75
N PRO A 30 -19.22 -7.93 -3.45
CA PRO A 30 -20.58 -8.24 -3.05
C PRO A 30 -20.63 -8.85 -1.65
N SER A 31 -21.32 -8.18 -0.74
CA SER A 31 -21.59 -8.66 0.63
C SER A 31 -22.66 -9.77 0.56
N PHE A 32 -22.24 -11.01 0.65
CA PHE A 32 -23.12 -12.13 0.97
C PHE A 32 -23.15 -12.33 2.49
N SER A 33 -24.24 -11.95 3.12
CA SER A 33 -24.54 -12.32 4.50
C SER A 33 -25.16 -13.71 4.52
N ASP A 34 -24.35 -14.76 4.69
CA ASP A 34 -24.82 -16.06 5.11
C ASP A 34 -24.41 -16.30 6.56
N SER A 35 -25.41 -16.16 7.44
CA SER A 35 -25.34 -16.50 8.86
C SER A 35 -25.35 -18.03 9.03
N ASN A 36 -24.29 -18.54 9.64
CA ASN A 36 -24.07 -19.86 10.27
C ASN A 36 -22.98 -20.75 9.63
N LEU A 37 -21.76 -20.26 9.63
CA LEU A 37 -20.58 -21.13 9.63
C LEU A 37 -19.58 -20.46 10.58
N GLY A 38 -18.96 -21.22 11.49
CA GLY A 38 -18.10 -20.72 12.56
C GLY A 38 -17.27 -19.53 12.13
N ALA A 39 -17.43 -18.41 12.84
CA ALA A 39 -16.91 -17.11 12.45
C ALA A 39 -15.39 -17.15 12.28
N GLN A 40 -14.92 -17.51 11.11
CA GLN A 40 -13.55 -17.28 10.71
C GLN A 40 -13.39 -15.76 10.61
N SER A 41 -12.65 -15.15 11.53
CA SER A 41 -12.41 -13.72 11.54
C SER A 41 -11.84 -13.29 10.19
N VAL A 42 -12.55 -12.38 9.51
CA VAL A 42 -12.10 -11.78 8.26
C VAL A 42 -11.01 -10.77 8.59
N GLN A 43 -9.86 -10.92 7.98
CA GLN A 43 -8.71 -10.07 8.20
C GLN A 43 -8.72 -8.91 7.22
N GLN A 44 -8.70 -7.70 7.74
CA GLN A 44 -8.68 -6.47 6.96
C GLN A 44 -7.22 -6.05 6.71
N VAL A 45 -6.79 -6.06 5.45
CA VAL A 45 -5.43 -5.73 5.05
C VAL A 45 -5.43 -4.45 4.23
N LEU A 46 -4.73 -3.43 4.71
CA LEU A 46 -4.54 -2.16 4.04
C LEU A 46 -3.28 -2.21 3.18
N PHE A 47 -3.35 -1.75 1.95
CA PHE A 47 -2.20 -1.53 1.07
C PHE A 47 -2.05 -0.05 0.75
N PHE A 48 -0.86 0.49 0.99
CA PHE A 48 -0.46 1.80 0.50
C PHE A 48 -0.09 1.74 -0.98
N ASN A 49 -0.10 2.90 -1.65
CA ASN A 49 0.44 2.98 -3.00
C ASN A 49 1.94 2.66 -2.99
N PRO A 50 2.45 1.85 -3.96
CA PRO A 50 3.87 1.54 -4.01
C PRO A 50 4.73 2.80 -4.18
N GLU A 51 5.82 2.89 -3.44
CA GLU A 51 6.92 3.79 -3.79
C GLU A 51 7.56 3.30 -5.09
N ILE A 52 7.74 4.18 -6.07
CA ILE A 52 8.33 3.86 -7.37
C ILE A 52 9.74 4.43 -7.42
N ASP A 53 10.74 3.58 -7.64
CA ASP A 53 12.15 3.95 -7.76
C ASP A 53 12.73 3.46 -9.10
N PRO A 54 13.24 4.33 -9.98
CA PRO A 54 13.23 5.80 -9.87
C PRO A 54 11.84 6.42 -10.01
N GLY A 55 11.63 7.58 -9.35
CA GLY A 55 10.35 8.28 -9.30
C GLY A 55 10.00 8.97 -10.61
N ILE A 56 9.69 8.20 -11.65
CA ILE A 56 9.29 8.68 -12.97
C ILE A 56 7.77 8.77 -13.03
N GLU A 57 7.24 9.98 -13.28
CA GLU A 57 5.80 10.24 -13.21
C GLU A 57 4.99 9.41 -14.22
N GLU A 58 5.52 9.28 -15.45
CA GLU A 58 4.84 8.59 -16.56
C GLU A 58 4.60 7.10 -16.28
N ILE A 59 5.43 6.48 -15.44
CA ILE A 59 5.29 5.06 -15.11
C ILE A 59 4.57 4.83 -13.78
N ARG A 60 4.36 5.87 -12.98
CA ARG A 60 3.80 5.76 -11.63
C ARG A 60 2.39 5.15 -11.64
N PHE A 61 1.47 5.78 -12.35
CA PHE A 61 0.08 5.33 -12.38
C PHE A 61 -0.10 3.94 -13.00
N PRO A 62 0.49 3.62 -14.18
CA PRO A 62 0.45 2.25 -14.73
C PRO A 62 1.03 1.21 -13.77
N SER A 63 2.07 1.57 -13.02
CA SER A 63 2.69 0.67 -12.04
C SER A 63 1.76 0.38 -10.86
N TYR A 64 1.03 1.39 -10.37
CA TYR A 64 0.03 1.20 -9.33
C TYR A 64 -1.07 0.25 -9.77
N GLN A 65 -1.64 0.46 -10.96
CA GLN A 65 -2.67 -0.43 -11.50
C GLN A 65 -2.17 -1.86 -11.60
N THR A 66 -1.01 -2.06 -12.21
CA THR A 66 -0.43 -3.39 -12.39
C THR A 66 -0.11 -4.08 -11.07
N PHE A 67 0.37 -3.33 -10.07
CA PHE A 67 0.62 -3.85 -8.73
C PHE A 67 -0.69 -4.30 -8.07
N PHE A 68 -1.72 -3.45 -8.06
CA PHE A 68 -3.01 -3.77 -7.44
C PHE A 68 -3.78 -4.87 -8.16
N ASP A 69 -3.63 -5.01 -9.49
CA ASP A 69 -4.13 -6.18 -10.23
C ASP A 69 -3.49 -7.47 -9.70
N GLY A 70 -2.17 -7.45 -9.47
CA GLY A 70 -1.45 -8.57 -8.88
C GLY A 70 -1.92 -8.88 -7.46
N VAL A 71 -2.12 -7.87 -6.62
CA VAL A 71 -2.65 -8.01 -5.26
C VAL A 71 -4.05 -8.62 -5.29
N THR A 72 -4.95 -8.07 -6.09
CA THR A 72 -6.33 -8.55 -6.22
C THR A 72 -6.38 -10.00 -6.71
N GLN A 73 -5.60 -10.33 -7.73
CA GLN A 73 -5.50 -11.70 -8.25
C GLN A 73 -5.01 -12.69 -7.21
N GLU A 74 -4.04 -12.30 -6.36
CA GLU A 74 -3.47 -13.18 -5.36
C GLU A 74 -4.42 -13.41 -4.17
N PHE A 75 -5.13 -12.36 -3.72
CA PHE A 75 -6.04 -12.44 -2.59
C PHE A 75 -7.47 -12.85 -2.96
N SER A 76 -7.90 -12.78 -4.21
CA SER A 76 -9.22 -13.21 -4.66
C SER A 76 -9.56 -14.68 -4.30
N LYS A 77 -8.54 -15.50 -4.11
CA LYS A 77 -8.65 -16.91 -3.71
C LYS A 77 -8.79 -17.11 -2.19
N SER A 78 -8.70 -16.03 -1.42
CA SER A 78 -8.68 -16.07 0.05
C SER A 78 -10.00 -15.54 0.60
N LYS A 79 -10.89 -16.43 1.05
CA LYS A 79 -12.22 -16.05 1.57
C LYS A 79 -12.19 -15.19 2.86
N ASN A 80 -11.07 -15.20 3.58
CA ASN A 80 -10.95 -14.57 4.90
C ASN A 80 -10.02 -13.36 4.90
N ILE A 81 -9.70 -12.79 3.75
CA ILE A 81 -8.87 -11.61 3.64
C ILE A 81 -9.59 -10.61 2.77
N VAL A 82 -9.79 -9.40 3.30
CA VAL A 82 -10.30 -8.26 2.56
C VAL A 82 -9.14 -7.30 2.35
N VAL A 83 -8.90 -6.93 1.10
CA VAL A 83 -7.86 -5.99 0.72
C VAL A 83 -8.49 -4.62 0.54
N ASN A 84 -7.89 -3.64 1.19
CA ASN A 84 -8.24 -2.23 1.06
C ASN A 84 -7.02 -1.46 0.54
N ARG A 85 -7.26 -0.40 -0.21
CA ARG A 85 -6.23 0.49 -0.73
C ARG A 85 -6.40 1.88 -0.15
N VAL A 86 -5.27 2.51 0.19
CA VAL A 86 -5.23 3.93 0.57
C VAL A 86 -4.29 4.68 -0.37
N GLU A 87 -4.71 5.88 -0.75
CA GLU A 87 -3.94 6.72 -1.68
C GLU A 87 -2.89 7.60 -0.98
N THR A 88 -2.90 7.63 0.36
CA THR A 88 -1.89 8.34 1.14
C THR A 88 -0.50 7.82 0.79
N PRO A 89 0.43 8.68 0.38
CA PRO A 89 1.80 8.26 0.10
C PRO A 89 2.48 7.81 1.40
N MET A 90 3.23 6.71 1.32
CA MET A 90 4.03 6.18 2.40
C MET A 90 5.39 5.77 1.84
N LEU A 91 6.47 6.36 2.38
CA LEU A 91 7.83 6.00 1.98
C LEU A 91 8.20 4.64 2.57
N TYR A 92 8.79 3.79 1.74
CA TYR A 92 9.17 2.43 2.15
C TYR A 92 10.34 2.42 3.12
N ASP A 93 11.35 3.24 2.86
CA ASP A 93 12.58 3.25 3.66
C ASP A 93 12.39 4.05 4.96
N GLU A 94 11.48 5.04 4.97
CA GLU A 94 11.16 5.92 6.10
C GLU A 94 9.66 5.87 6.39
N VAL A 95 9.17 4.71 6.85
CA VAL A 95 7.75 4.52 7.15
C VAL A 95 7.35 5.38 8.33
N ASP A 96 6.37 6.26 8.11
CA ASP A 96 5.71 6.99 9.18
C ASP A 96 4.75 6.05 9.94
N VAL A 97 5.29 5.43 10.99
CA VAL A 97 4.60 4.43 11.81
C VAL A 97 3.43 5.07 12.58
N GLU A 98 3.52 6.33 12.93
CA GLU A 98 2.44 7.05 13.64
C GLU A 98 1.22 7.21 12.73
N THR A 99 1.40 7.77 11.55
CA THR A 99 0.36 7.89 10.53
C THR A 99 -0.20 6.53 10.12
N LEU A 100 0.64 5.50 9.94
CA LEU A 100 0.20 4.14 9.62
C LEU A 100 -0.72 3.59 10.71
N THR A 101 -0.32 3.73 11.97
CA THR A 101 -1.06 3.24 13.14
C THR A 101 -2.40 3.97 13.27
N GLU A 102 -2.42 5.29 13.08
CA GLU A 102 -3.64 6.09 13.10
C GLU A 102 -4.63 5.64 12.02
N ILE A 103 -4.17 5.46 10.79
CA ILE A 103 -5.00 4.96 9.68
C ILE A 103 -5.58 3.59 10.00
N CYS A 104 -4.76 2.67 10.51
CA CYS A 104 -5.21 1.33 10.85
C CYS A 104 -6.29 1.34 11.95
N LYS A 105 -6.08 2.08 13.03
CA LYS A 105 -7.01 2.16 14.15
C LYS A 105 -8.33 2.84 13.78
N ASN A 106 -8.26 3.96 13.04
CA ASN A 106 -9.45 4.72 12.66
C ASN A 106 -10.35 3.97 11.67
N ASN A 107 -9.80 3.02 10.91
CA ASN A 107 -10.53 2.27 9.89
C ASN A 107 -10.65 0.75 10.20
N ASN A 108 -10.25 0.31 11.39
CA ASN A 108 -10.29 -1.08 11.84
C ASN A 108 -9.54 -2.05 10.90
N PHE A 109 -8.34 -1.66 10.43
CA PHE A 109 -7.46 -2.55 9.70
C PHE A 109 -6.58 -3.35 10.65
N ASP A 110 -6.45 -4.66 10.39
CA ASP A 110 -5.62 -5.56 11.19
C ASP A 110 -4.15 -5.48 10.79
N LEU A 111 -3.92 -5.30 9.49
CA LEU A 111 -2.59 -5.28 8.89
C LEU A 111 -2.46 -4.11 7.90
N ALA A 112 -1.25 -3.58 7.80
CA ALA A 112 -0.87 -2.60 6.78
C ALA A 112 0.33 -3.10 5.98
N VAL A 113 0.34 -2.85 4.67
CA VAL A 113 1.43 -3.23 3.78
C VAL A 113 1.93 -1.97 3.06
N VAL A 114 3.22 -1.69 3.21
CA VAL A 114 3.93 -0.61 2.52
C VAL A 114 4.79 -1.22 1.41
N PRO A 115 4.44 -0.98 0.13
CA PRO A 115 5.16 -1.55 -1.00
C PRO A 115 6.17 -0.60 -1.60
N LYS A 116 7.24 -1.18 -2.21
CA LYS A 116 8.20 -0.48 -3.08
C LYS A 116 8.43 -1.27 -4.35
N ILE A 117 8.44 -0.58 -5.47
CA ILE A 117 8.77 -1.15 -6.79
C ILE A 117 10.02 -0.46 -7.31
N LYS A 118 11.08 -1.23 -7.48
CA LYS A 118 12.34 -0.73 -8.02
C LYS A 118 12.60 -1.29 -9.41
N TYR A 119 12.86 -0.38 -10.34
CA TYR A 119 13.10 -0.70 -11.73
C TYR A 119 14.58 -0.67 -12.08
N PHE A 120 15.03 -1.65 -12.87
CA PHE A 120 16.32 -1.66 -13.49
C PHE A 120 16.18 -2.01 -14.98
N LYS A 121 16.80 -1.21 -15.82
CA LYS A 121 16.96 -1.56 -17.22
C LYS A 121 18.21 -2.41 -17.38
N VAL A 122 18.05 -3.64 -17.86
CA VAL A 122 19.15 -4.52 -18.21
C VAL A 122 19.30 -4.50 -19.72
N GLY A 123 20.43 -4.03 -20.23
CA GLY A 123 20.66 -3.93 -21.67
C GLY A 123 22.10 -3.71 -22.02
N PHE A 124 22.39 -3.77 -23.32
CA PHE A 124 23.73 -3.52 -23.86
C PHE A 124 23.69 -2.31 -24.80
N GLY A 125 24.41 -1.26 -24.43
CA GLY A 125 24.40 0.01 -25.16
C GLY A 125 22.99 0.62 -25.21
N LYS A 126 22.48 0.89 -26.43
CA LYS A 126 21.13 1.42 -26.65
C LYS A 126 20.01 0.38 -26.71
N TYR A 127 20.33 -0.91 -26.57
CA TYR A 127 19.35 -1.98 -26.59
C TYR A 127 18.96 -2.38 -25.17
N VAL A 128 17.67 -2.31 -24.85
CA VAL A 128 17.11 -2.82 -23.59
C VAL A 128 16.70 -4.26 -23.82
N LEU A 129 17.39 -5.20 -23.13
CA LEU A 129 17.13 -6.63 -23.26
C LEU A 129 16.11 -7.14 -22.23
N SER A 130 16.02 -6.49 -21.08
CA SER A 130 15.10 -6.90 -20.03
C SER A 130 14.73 -5.71 -19.12
N ASN A 131 13.52 -5.75 -18.56
CA ASN A 131 13.10 -4.88 -17.47
C ASN A 131 13.12 -5.69 -16.17
N GLN A 132 14.20 -5.58 -15.40
CA GLN A 132 14.25 -6.13 -14.07
C GLN A 132 13.39 -5.28 -13.14
N VAL A 133 12.55 -5.93 -12.35
CA VAL A 133 11.74 -5.30 -11.31
C VAL A 133 11.97 -6.03 -10.00
N ILE A 134 12.21 -5.26 -8.95
CA ILE A 134 12.22 -5.76 -7.57
C ILE A 134 10.98 -5.21 -6.87
N VAL A 135 10.14 -6.09 -6.34
CA VAL A 135 9.00 -5.72 -5.51
C VAL A 135 9.32 -6.07 -4.07
N SER A 136 9.31 -5.07 -3.21
CA SER A 136 9.55 -5.21 -1.77
C SER A 136 8.31 -4.79 -1.00
N LEU A 137 7.99 -5.53 0.07
CA LEU A 137 6.81 -5.29 0.90
C LEU A 137 7.22 -5.32 2.37
N LYS A 138 6.79 -4.32 3.13
CA LYS A 138 6.85 -4.30 4.59
C LYS A 138 5.43 -4.45 5.13
N MET A 139 5.20 -5.43 6.00
CA MET A 139 3.90 -5.67 6.62
C MET A 139 3.96 -5.36 8.11
N TYR A 140 3.02 -4.56 8.56
CA TYR A 140 2.86 -4.09 9.93
C TYR A 140 1.53 -4.58 10.52
N ASN A 141 1.47 -4.71 11.85
CA ASN A 141 0.19 -4.84 12.54
C ASN A 141 -0.45 -3.45 12.78
N SER A 142 -1.65 -3.44 13.32
CA SER A 142 -2.38 -2.20 13.64
C SER A 142 -1.73 -1.33 14.72
N ASN A 143 -0.72 -1.83 15.42
CA ASN A 143 0.07 -1.08 16.40
C ASN A 143 1.37 -0.50 15.82
N GLY A 144 1.62 -0.71 14.51
CA GLY A 144 2.81 -0.20 13.85
C GLY A 144 4.05 -1.09 14.01
N GLU A 145 3.91 -2.32 14.54
CA GLU A 145 5.03 -3.25 14.63
C GLU A 145 5.27 -3.94 13.30
N LEU A 146 6.51 -3.96 12.84
CA LEU A 146 6.92 -4.65 11.61
C LEU A 146 6.86 -6.17 11.83
N LEU A 147 5.93 -6.83 11.15
CA LEU A 147 5.73 -8.28 11.24
C LEU A 147 6.57 -9.05 10.22
N ARG A 148 6.69 -8.51 9.02
CA ARG A 148 7.38 -9.17 7.93
C ARG A 148 7.90 -8.19 6.90
N GLU A 149 9.08 -8.46 6.38
CA GLU A 149 9.62 -7.80 5.19
C GLU A 149 9.93 -8.88 4.14
N THR A 150 9.54 -8.61 2.88
CA THR A 150 9.75 -9.52 1.77
C THR A 150 10.25 -8.77 0.56
N SER A 151 11.04 -9.42 -0.26
CA SER A 151 11.52 -8.85 -1.52
C SER A 151 11.61 -9.94 -2.59
N TYR A 152 11.15 -9.62 -3.79
CA TYR A 152 11.19 -10.51 -4.93
C TYR A 152 11.84 -9.84 -6.14
N ASP A 153 12.97 -10.36 -6.55
CA ASP A 153 13.71 -9.93 -7.74
C ASP A 153 13.33 -10.83 -8.93
N THR A 154 12.69 -10.24 -9.93
CA THR A 154 12.19 -10.96 -11.11
C THR A 154 13.30 -11.52 -11.96
N TYR A 155 14.46 -10.88 -11.99
CA TYR A 155 15.62 -11.35 -12.75
C TYR A 155 16.25 -12.59 -12.12
N ARG A 156 16.56 -12.54 -10.84
CA ARG A 156 17.23 -13.63 -10.11
C ARG A 156 16.40 -14.90 -10.03
N LYS A 157 15.09 -14.75 -9.79
CA LYS A 157 14.19 -15.89 -9.59
C LYS A 157 13.75 -16.54 -10.90
N ASN A 158 13.48 -15.76 -11.92
CA ASN A 158 12.89 -16.24 -13.17
C ASN A 158 13.86 -16.25 -14.35
N LYS A 159 15.05 -15.71 -14.22
CA LYS A 159 16.08 -15.60 -15.29
C LYS A 159 15.52 -15.08 -16.62
N ARG A 160 14.59 -14.13 -16.54
CA ARG A 160 13.89 -13.61 -17.73
C ARG A 160 14.79 -12.61 -18.45
N ILE A 161 15.04 -12.89 -19.71
CA ILE A 161 15.82 -12.02 -20.59
C ILE A 161 14.90 -11.04 -21.31
N LEU A 162 13.65 -11.44 -21.61
CA LEU A 162 12.67 -10.63 -22.32
C LEU A 162 11.33 -10.61 -21.59
N GLY A 163 10.75 -9.44 -21.44
CA GLY A 163 9.42 -9.29 -20.84
C GLY A 163 8.98 -7.83 -20.75
N SER A 164 7.65 -7.59 -20.76
CA SER A 164 7.11 -6.27 -20.48
C SER A 164 7.32 -5.90 -19.02
N THR A 165 7.42 -4.61 -18.76
CA THR A 165 7.50 -4.05 -17.41
C THR A 165 6.31 -4.48 -16.55
N GLU A 166 5.09 -4.40 -17.11
CA GLU A 166 3.85 -4.81 -16.44
C GLU A 166 3.89 -6.28 -15.99
N ASN A 167 4.33 -7.18 -16.88
CA ASN A 167 4.44 -8.58 -16.53
C ASN A 167 5.50 -8.82 -15.44
N SER A 168 6.59 -8.08 -15.47
CA SER A 168 7.61 -8.12 -14.42
C SER A 168 7.07 -7.62 -13.07
N ILE A 169 6.25 -6.57 -13.05
CA ILE A 169 5.57 -6.10 -11.83
C ILE A 169 4.63 -7.19 -11.30
N LYS A 170 3.79 -7.77 -12.14
CA LYS A 170 2.85 -8.85 -11.72
C LYS A 170 3.59 -10.02 -11.09
N ILE A 171 4.65 -10.49 -11.73
CA ILE A 171 5.46 -11.59 -11.22
C ILE A 171 6.15 -11.20 -9.90
N GLY A 172 6.73 -10.00 -9.84
CA GLY A 172 7.37 -9.48 -8.63
C GLY A 172 6.38 -9.37 -7.47
N THR A 173 5.19 -8.81 -7.74
CA THR A 173 4.10 -8.67 -6.76
C THR A 173 3.64 -10.03 -6.25
N THR A 174 3.31 -10.96 -7.12
CA THR A 174 2.91 -12.32 -6.74
C THR A 174 4.01 -13.02 -5.92
N GLY A 175 5.28 -12.87 -6.35
CA GLY A 175 6.41 -13.46 -5.64
C GLY A 175 6.60 -12.91 -4.23
N ALA A 176 6.51 -11.59 -4.05
CA ALA A 176 6.62 -10.96 -2.74
C ALA A 176 5.41 -11.27 -1.85
N LEU A 177 4.19 -11.26 -2.40
CA LEU A 177 2.96 -11.58 -1.67
C LEU A 177 2.88 -13.03 -1.18
N ASN A 178 3.49 -13.97 -1.87
CA ASN A 178 3.51 -15.37 -1.46
C ASN A 178 4.06 -15.56 -0.03
N GLU A 179 5.08 -14.82 0.35
CA GLU A 179 5.64 -14.90 1.70
C GLU A 179 4.72 -14.23 2.74
N ILE A 180 4.11 -13.09 2.40
CA ILE A 180 3.11 -12.41 3.24
C ILE A 180 1.91 -13.32 3.48
N ARG A 181 1.37 -13.93 2.43
CA ARG A 181 0.23 -14.85 2.53
C ARG A 181 0.54 -16.08 3.38
N LYS A 182 1.74 -16.63 3.28
CA LYS A 182 2.18 -17.74 4.15
C LYS A 182 2.21 -17.31 5.62
N TYR A 183 2.66 -16.09 5.90
CA TYR A 183 2.66 -15.56 7.26
C TYR A 183 1.23 -15.41 7.79
N ILE A 184 0.34 -14.75 7.05
CA ILE A 184 -1.07 -14.55 7.41
C ILE A 184 -1.79 -15.88 7.70
N ARG A 185 -1.48 -16.95 6.95
CA ARG A 185 -2.06 -18.28 7.17
C ARG A 185 -1.53 -19.00 8.42
N LYS A 186 -0.30 -18.69 8.84
CA LYS A 186 0.33 -19.32 10.01
C LYS A 186 -0.03 -18.64 11.32
N SER A 187 -0.43 -17.37 11.28
CA SER A 187 -0.81 -16.58 12.45
C SER A 187 -2.26 -16.82 12.90
N LYS A 188 -2.95 -17.74 12.26
CA LYS A 188 -4.26 -18.29 12.64
C LYS A 188 -4.10 -19.64 13.33
#